data_90167a6ee6565a0c79a1c97e0c55002a
#
_entry.id   90167a6ee6565a0c79a1c97e0c55002a
#
_cell.length_a   1.000
_cell.length_b   1.000
_cell.length_c   1.000
_cell.angle_alpha   90.00
_cell.angle_beta   90.00
_cell.angle_gamma   90.00
#
_symmetry.space_group_name_H-M   'P 1'
#
loop_
_entity.id
_entity.type
_entity.pdbx_description
1 polymer ?
#
loop_
_entity_poly.entity_id
_entity_poly.type
_entity_poly.pdbx_seq_one_letter_code
_entity_poly.pdbx_strand_id
1 'polypeptide(L)'
;MKNAWMLPLLAALAGCATPTAAPVLGTRPSYLESVTADVPNGAALRHRIWTPALDEGYVPQGLTSAGAHLFVSSYKPTPDLKANTGPCRVFRIEIASGTIAGHFDIPPGTCTHSGGMAYLGQGKLFLADTRALFLIDVDKALASGTSAGASKSIKITGELRGSYATFDGKDPWIGTWTKEQPKARMFRLDQRLFDEFDGQTVRENRAAESIPVPLEAQGAAFDKAGNLWVSASNGQWGKLYRLDRQGAVKAAYDMVAGLEDLTVDEAGRLWGLSESGTRKYLHWPTRFPHIFQIDPARLK
;
A
#
# COMPACT_ATOMS: atom_id res chain seq x y z
N MET A 1 -35.07 9.53 -73.24
CA MET A 1 -33.71 9.71 -72.70
C MET A 1 -33.88 9.90 -71.17
N LYS A 2 -33.53 8.89 -70.39
CA LYS A 2 -33.65 8.92 -68.92
C LYS A 2 -32.24 9.01 -68.31
N ASN A 3 -31.87 10.12 -67.72
CA ASN A 3 -30.61 10.35 -67.03
C ASN A 3 -30.67 9.73 -65.62
N ALA A 4 -29.89 8.69 -65.37
CA ALA A 4 -29.67 8.14 -64.04
C ALA A 4 -28.53 8.89 -63.38
N TRP A 5 -28.81 9.52 -62.26
CA TRP A 5 -27.79 10.12 -61.38
C TRP A 5 -27.28 9.07 -60.38
N MET A 6 -26.03 8.72 -60.48
CA MET A 6 -25.31 7.93 -59.49
C MET A 6 -24.81 8.87 -58.40
N LEU A 7 -25.29 8.68 -57.14
CA LEU A 7 -24.72 9.27 -55.94
C LEU A 7 -23.55 8.43 -55.43
N PRO A 8 -22.40 9.02 -55.09
CA PRO A 8 -21.33 8.28 -54.50
C PRO A 8 -21.61 8.01 -53.00
N LEU A 9 -21.50 6.75 -52.63
CA LEU A 9 -21.59 6.29 -51.26
C LEU A 9 -20.26 6.64 -50.55
N LEU A 10 -20.23 7.66 -49.68
CA LEU A 10 -19.12 7.93 -48.80
C LEU A 10 -19.12 6.89 -47.64
N ALA A 11 -18.21 5.94 -47.65
CA ALA A 11 -17.96 5.07 -46.53
C ALA A 11 -17.19 5.84 -45.46
N ALA A 12 -17.84 6.16 -44.33
CA ALA A 12 -17.18 6.72 -43.16
C ALA A 12 -16.36 5.61 -42.47
N LEU A 13 -15.06 5.70 -42.57
CA LEU A 13 -14.11 4.89 -41.76
C LEU A 13 -14.18 5.39 -40.30
N ALA A 14 -14.95 4.71 -39.48
CA ALA A 14 -14.89 4.89 -38.02
C ALA A 14 -13.57 4.33 -37.54
N GLY A 15 -12.57 5.19 -37.37
CA GLY A 15 -11.32 4.85 -36.73
C GLY A 15 -11.57 4.48 -35.27
N CYS A 16 -11.36 3.22 -34.88
CA CYS A 16 -11.29 2.81 -33.49
C CYS A 16 -10.07 3.50 -32.85
N ALA A 17 -10.30 4.63 -32.20
CA ALA A 17 -9.29 5.21 -31.33
C ALA A 17 -9.02 4.21 -30.18
N THR A 18 -7.86 3.62 -30.13
CA THR A 18 -7.40 2.86 -28.95
C THR A 18 -7.42 3.79 -27.75
N PRO A 19 -8.11 3.44 -26.66
CA PRO A 19 -8.12 4.29 -25.46
C PRO A 19 -6.70 4.44 -24.95
N THR A 20 -6.13 5.62 -25.05
CA THR A 20 -4.85 5.95 -24.43
C THR A 20 -4.99 5.73 -22.94
N ALA A 21 -4.07 4.94 -22.35
CA ALA A 21 -4.05 4.73 -20.90
C ALA A 21 -3.99 6.09 -20.19
N ALA A 22 -4.81 6.27 -19.15
CA ALA A 22 -4.78 7.50 -18.36
C ALA A 22 -3.36 7.79 -17.84
N PRO A 23 -2.92 9.06 -17.86
CA PRO A 23 -1.59 9.42 -17.40
C PRO A 23 -1.39 9.02 -15.94
N VAL A 24 -0.15 8.71 -15.58
CA VAL A 24 0.25 8.49 -14.18
C VAL A 24 0.45 9.86 -13.53
N LEU A 25 -0.24 10.13 -12.43
CA LEU A 25 -0.19 11.39 -11.69
C LEU A 25 1.06 11.49 -10.82
N GLY A 26 1.36 12.70 -10.33
CA GLY A 26 2.53 12.95 -9.50
C GLY A 26 3.83 13.06 -10.31
N THR A 27 4.98 12.90 -9.65
CA THR A 27 6.29 13.11 -10.24
C THR A 27 6.94 11.80 -10.65
N ARG A 28 7.20 11.63 -11.94
CA ARG A 28 7.96 10.49 -12.46
C ARG A 28 9.41 10.58 -11.97
N PRO A 29 9.99 9.47 -11.46
CA PRO A 29 11.39 9.47 -11.07
C PRO A 29 12.32 9.62 -12.27
N SER A 30 13.40 10.39 -12.09
CA SER A 30 14.34 10.75 -13.16
C SER A 30 15.18 9.55 -13.65
N TYR A 31 15.42 8.58 -12.77
CA TYR A 31 16.26 7.40 -13.06
C TYR A 31 15.52 6.28 -13.80
N LEU A 32 14.19 6.33 -13.88
CA LEU A 32 13.39 5.24 -14.46
C LEU A 32 13.10 5.51 -15.93
N GLU A 33 13.86 4.87 -16.82
CA GLU A 33 13.73 5.02 -18.27
C GLU A 33 12.38 4.50 -18.78
N SER A 34 11.94 3.34 -18.29
CA SER A 34 10.70 2.70 -18.70
C SER A 34 9.95 2.06 -17.54
N VAL A 35 8.63 1.95 -17.69
CA VAL A 35 7.73 1.24 -16.79
C VAL A 35 7.26 -0.03 -17.50
N THR A 36 7.13 -1.12 -16.75
CA THR A 36 6.53 -2.36 -17.28
C THR A 36 5.08 -2.08 -17.67
N ALA A 37 4.79 -2.15 -18.95
CA ALA A 37 3.46 -1.81 -19.48
C ALA A 37 2.44 -2.93 -19.24
N ASP A 38 2.87 -4.18 -19.43
CA ASP A 38 2.03 -5.37 -19.29
C ASP A 38 2.29 -6.04 -17.95
N VAL A 39 1.41 -5.74 -16.98
CA VAL A 39 1.41 -6.36 -15.66
C VAL A 39 0.14 -7.19 -15.48
N PRO A 40 0.19 -8.30 -14.71
CA PRO A 40 -0.98 -9.12 -14.46
C PRO A 40 -2.15 -8.28 -13.93
N ASN A 41 -3.34 -8.51 -14.48
CA ASN A 41 -4.54 -7.71 -14.20
C ASN A 41 -4.38 -6.19 -14.42
N GLY A 42 -3.46 -5.76 -15.29
CA GLY A 42 -3.21 -4.33 -15.59
C GLY A 42 -4.46 -3.57 -16.02
N ALA A 43 -5.42 -4.23 -16.69
CA ALA A 43 -6.70 -3.63 -17.06
C ALA A 43 -7.60 -3.28 -15.85
N ALA A 44 -7.36 -3.89 -14.70
CA ALA A 44 -8.05 -3.58 -13.44
C ALA A 44 -7.39 -2.42 -12.68
N LEU A 45 -6.15 -2.03 -13.03
CA LEU A 45 -5.41 -0.95 -12.37
C LEU A 45 -5.84 0.41 -12.93
N ARG A 46 -6.42 1.22 -12.07
CA ARG A 46 -6.95 2.55 -12.37
C ARG A 46 -6.19 3.61 -11.61
N HIS A 47 -6.41 4.88 -11.95
CA HIS A 47 -5.96 6.05 -11.20
C HIS A 47 -4.55 5.86 -10.59
N ARG A 48 -3.55 5.80 -11.47
CA ARG A 48 -2.16 5.54 -11.06
C ARG A 48 -1.46 6.82 -10.63
N ILE A 49 -0.70 6.72 -9.54
CA ILE A 49 0.10 7.81 -8.97
C ILE A 49 1.53 7.27 -8.78
N TRP A 50 2.55 8.04 -9.14
CA TRP A 50 3.94 7.73 -8.79
C TRP A 50 4.11 7.70 -7.28
N THR A 51 4.77 6.69 -6.73
CA THR A 51 5.13 6.67 -5.31
C THR A 51 6.06 7.84 -5.00
N PRO A 52 5.97 8.46 -3.80
CA PRO A 52 6.70 9.68 -3.50
C PRO A 52 8.20 9.44 -3.29
N ALA A 53 9.01 10.48 -3.53
CA ALA A 53 10.43 10.57 -3.17
C ALA A 53 11.33 9.43 -3.71
N LEU A 54 10.98 8.88 -4.88
CA LEU A 54 11.75 7.82 -5.55
C LEU A 54 13.16 8.29 -5.93
N ASP A 55 13.32 9.53 -6.37
CA ASP A 55 14.64 10.10 -6.69
C ASP A 55 15.52 10.26 -5.45
N GLU A 56 14.93 10.47 -4.29
CA GLU A 56 15.61 10.51 -3.00
C GLU A 56 15.99 9.11 -2.48
N GLY A 57 15.53 8.04 -3.14
CA GLY A 57 15.84 6.65 -2.82
C GLY A 57 14.93 6.02 -1.76
N TYR A 58 13.77 6.63 -1.47
CA TYR A 58 12.77 5.99 -0.60
C TYR A 58 12.13 4.79 -1.26
N VAL A 59 11.83 3.77 -0.44
CA VAL A 59 11.11 2.55 -0.82
C VAL A 59 9.76 2.56 -0.11
N PRO A 60 8.64 2.62 -0.86
CA PRO A 60 7.30 2.64 -0.27
C PRO A 60 6.94 1.27 0.30
N GLN A 61 6.20 1.25 1.41
CA GLN A 61 5.77 0.04 2.10
C GLN A 61 4.31 0.11 2.50
N GLY A 62 3.95 0.98 3.45
CA GLY A 62 2.61 1.08 3.98
C GLY A 62 1.73 2.06 3.20
N LEU A 63 0.43 1.78 3.16
CA LEU A 63 -0.58 2.60 2.48
C LEU A 63 -1.85 2.71 3.31
N THR A 64 -2.37 3.92 3.48
CA THR A 64 -3.71 4.13 4.02
C THR A 64 -4.35 5.38 3.41
N SER A 65 -5.64 5.56 3.61
CA SER A 65 -6.40 6.71 3.10
C SER A 65 -7.13 7.46 4.19
N ALA A 66 -7.24 8.77 4.05
CA ALA A 66 -8.06 9.62 4.89
C ALA A 66 -8.61 10.80 4.08
N GLY A 67 -9.92 10.85 3.89
CA GLY A 67 -10.58 11.86 3.06
C GLY A 67 -10.05 11.89 1.63
N ALA A 68 -9.57 13.06 1.20
CA ALA A 68 -9.01 13.28 -0.15
C ALA A 68 -7.54 12.85 -0.29
N HIS A 69 -6.94 12.25 0.73
CA HIS A 69 -5.52 11.95 0.75
C HIS A 69 -5.24 10.45 0.88
N LEU A 70 -4.11 10.04 0.29
CA LEU A 70 -3.40 8.80 0.63
C LEU A 70 -2.20 9.15 1.52
N PHE A 71 -1.91 8.26 2.46
CA PHE A 71 -0.69 8.29 3.24
C PHE A 71 0.16 7.10 2.83
N VAL A 72 1.44 7.35 2.56
CA VAL A 72 2.42 6.33 2.18
C VAL A 72 3.57 6.37 3.17
N SER A 73 3.82 5.27 3.87
CA SER A 73 5.06 5.12 4.63
C SER A 73 6.14 4.54 3.74
N SER A 74 7.34 5.02 3.93
CA SER A 74 8.51 4.59 3.17
C SER A 74 9.73 4.54 4.09
N TYR A 75 10.66 3.68 3.79
CA TYR A 75 11.98 3.68 4.43
C TYR A 75 13.06 4.07 3.42
N LYS A 76 14.21 4.50 3.93
CA LYS A 76 15.38 4.75 3.11
C LYS A 76 16.41 3.65 3.40
N PRO A 77 16.78 2.83 2.41
CA PRO A 77 17.81 1.81 2.62
C PRO A 77 19.19 2.45 2.82
N THR A 78 20.16 1.66 3.27
CA THR A 78 21.57 2.06 3.31
C THR A 78 22.05 2.49 1.91
N PRO A 79 23.10 3.33 1.80
CA PRO A 79 23.61 3.78 0.50
C PRO A 79 24.01 2.64 -0.46
N ASP A 80 24.41 1.49 0.06
CA ASP A 80 24.70 0.27 -0.71
C ASP A 80 23.43 -0.55 -1.05
N LEU A 81 22.24 -0.06 -0.67
CA LEU A 81 20.93 -0.64 -0.89
C LEU A 81 20.69 -2.02 -0.24
N LYS A 82 21.56 -2.46 0.68
CA LYS A 82 21.49 -3.81 1.25
C LYS A 82 20.60 -3.92 2.49
N ALA A 83 20.65 -2.92 3.37
CA ALA A 83 19.92 -2.98 4.64
C ALA A 83 18.74 -2.00 4.69
N ASN A 84 17.70 -2.37 5.43
CA ASN A 84 16.53 -1.56 5.75
C ASN A 84 16.77 -0.94 7.14
N THR A 85 17.38 0.22 7.19
CA THR A 85 17.75 0.86 8.46
C THR A 85 17.04 2.17 8.72
N GLY A 86 16.08 2.55 7.84
CA GLY A 86 15.48 3.86 7.89
C GLY A 86 16.42 4.97 7.37
N PRO A 87 16.07 6.25 7.51
CA PRO A 87 14.88 6.76 8.20
C PRO A 87 13.58 6.34 7.54
N CYS A 88 12.51 6.28 8.36
CA CYS A 88 11.16 6.11 7.86
C CYS A 88 10.50 7.48 7.74
N ARG A 89 9.73 7.66 6.66
CA ARG A 89 8.97 8.87 6.37
C ARG A 89 7.56 8.51 5.96
N VAL A 90 6.59 9.30 6.41
CA VAL A 90 5.20 9.22 5.97
C VAL A 90 4.90 10.42 5.10
N PHE A 91 4.44 10.16 3.88
CA PHE A 91 4.01 11.17 2.92
C PHE A 91 2.49 11.26 2.89
N ARG A 92 1.95 12.49 2.84
CA ARG A 92 0.54 12.76 2.53
C ARG A 92 0.44 13.19 1.07
N ILE A 93 -0.42 12.51 0.29
CA ILE A 93 -0.56 12.68 -1.16
C ILE A 93 -2.01 13.01 -1.48
N GLU A 94 -2.26 14.04 -2.28
CA GLU A 94 -3.58 14.32 -2.83
C GLU A 94 -3.97 13.29 -3.88
N ILE A 95 -5.10 12.62 -3.72
CA ILE A 95 -5.58 11.61 -4.64
C ILE A 95 -5.80 12.20 -6.04
N ALA A 96 -6.39 13.39 -6.13
CA ALA A 96 -6.78 13.99 -7.40
C ALA A 96 -5.61 14.37 -8.31
N SER A 97 -4.49 14.79 -7.75
CA SER A 97 -3.32 15.31 -8.49
C SER A 97 -2.08 14.43 -8.40
N GLY A 98 -1.99 13.56 -7.40
CA GLY A 98 -0.77 12.85 -7.04
C GLY A 98 0.29 13.74 -6.39
N THR A 99 -0.04 14.97 -6.01
CA THR A 99 0.89 15.92 -5.39
C THR A 99 1.16 15.57 -3.94
N ILE A 100 2.43 15.68 -3.51
CA ILE A 100 2.81 15.53 -2.10
C ILE A 100 2.33 16.79 -1.35
N ALA A 101 1.33 16.61 -0.47
CA ALA A 101 0.73 17.67 0.34
C ALA A 101 1.42 17.85 1.71
N GLY A 102 2.46 17.09 1.99
CA GLY A 102 3.25 17.17 3.22
C GLY A 102 3.88 15.81 3.57
N HIS A 103 4.76 15.85 4.55
CA HIS A 103 5.37 14.65 5.10
C HIS A 103 5.83 14.87 6.54
N PHE A 104 6.12 13.80 7.24
CA PHE A 104 6.83 13.81 8.52
C PHE A 104 7.72 12.59 8.66
N ASP A 105 8.80 12.73 9.43
CA ASP A 105 9.75 11.66 9.72
C ASP A 105 9.41 10.95 11.04
N ILE A 106 9.61 9.64 11.06
CA ILE A 106 9.64 8.88 12.31
C ILE A 106 11.02 9.08 12.94
N PRO A 107 11.12 9.28 14.27
CA PRO A 107 12.40 9.56 14.93
C PRO A 107 13.48 8.54 14.56
N PRO A 108 14.70 8.99 14.23
CA PRO A 108 15.79 8.11 13.83
C PRO A 108 16.04 6.99 14.85
N GLY A 109 16.31 5.78 14.36
CA GLY A 109 16.59 4.61 15.19
C GLY A 109 15.36 3.93 15.81
N THR A 110 14.15 4.49 15.62
CA THR A 110 12.93 3.89 16.16
C THR A 110 12.13 3.13 15.12
N CYS A 111 12.37 3.39 13.83
CA CYS A 111 11.73 2.73 12.69
C CYS A 111 12.80 2.34 11.66
N THR A 112 12.64 1.17 11.04
CA THR A 112 13.58 0.61 10.07
C THR A 112 12.94 0.28 8.73
N HIS A 113 11.68 -0.16 8.72
CA HIS A 113 11.01 -0.69 7.53
C HIS A 113 9.65 -0.04 7.25
N SER A 114 8.92 0.42 8.28
CA SER A 114 7.57 1.03 8.18
C SER A 114 6.57 0.21 7.35
N GLY A 115 6.46 -1.09 7.67
CA GLY A 115 5.83 -2.11 6.83
C GLY A 115 4.34 -1.89 6.49
N GLY A 116 3.56 -1.20 7.32
CA GLY A 116 2.16 -0.96 7.02
C GLY A 116 1.53 0.15 7.84
N MET A 117 0.38 0.65 7.37
CA MET A 117 -0.35 1.74 8.03
C MET A 117 -1.86 1.53 8.00
N ALA A 118 -2.53 2.16 8.97
CA ALA A 118 -3.97 2.29 8.98
C ALA A 118 -4.39 3.64 9.56
N TYR A 119 -5.31 4.34 8.92
CA TYR A 119 -5.94 5.53 9.50
C TYR A 119 -7.11 5.10 10.37
N LEU A 120 -7.04 5.44 11.67
CA LEU A 120 -8.03 5.01 12.67
C LEU A 120 -9.18 6.01 12.85
N GLY A 121 -9.18 7.10 12.08
CA GLY A 121 -10.10 8.22 12.27
C GLY A 121 -9.55 9.28 13.24
N GLN A 122 -10.22 10.44 13.32
CA GLN A 122 -9.92 11.53 14.27
C GLN A 122 -8.45 11.99 14.28
N GLY A 123 -7.81 12.02 13.11
CA GLY A 123 -6.40 12.42 12.99
C GLY A 123 -5.39 11.41 13.56
N LYS A 124 -5.79 10.17 13.81
CA LYS A 124 -4.91 9.12 14.33
C LYS A 124 -4.46 8.17 13.23
N LEU A 125 -3.16 8.03 13.09
CA LEU A 125 -2.50 7.09 12.19
C LEU A 125 -1.81 6.00 13.01
N PHE A 126 -2.13 4.75 12.70
CA PHE A 126 -1.43 3.58 13.19
C PHE A 126 -0.36 3.20 12.16
N LEU A 127 0.91 3.07 12.59
CA LEU A 127 2.01 2.64 11.75
C LEU A 127 2.68 1.43 12.40
N ALA A 128 2.89 0.39 11.61
CA ALA A 128 3.60 -0.82 12.02
C ALA A 128 4.99 -0.87 11.39
N ASP A 129 5.99 -1.03 12.22
CA ASP A 129 7.35 -1.42 11.85
C ASP A 129 7.60 -2.85 12.31
N THR A 130 8.60 -3.52 11.77
CA THR A 130 8.88 -4.94 12.05
C THR A 130 8.81 -5.30 13.53
N ARG A 131 9.27 -4.42 14.42
CA ARG A 131 9.35 -4.64 15.88
C ARG A 131 8.79 -3.50 16.73
N ALA A 132 8.11 -2.55 16.11
CA ALA A 132 7.51 -1.42 16.81
C ALA A 132 6.17 -1.05 16.19
N LEU A 133 5.28 -0.52 17.01
CA LEU A 133 4.00 0.04 16.59
C LEU A 133 3.93 1.48 17.07
N PHE A 134 3.34 2.36 16.26
CA PHE A 134 3.20 3.76 16.57
C PHE A 134 1.74 4.17 16.40
N LEU A 135 1.22 4.94 17.36
CA LEU A 135 -0.05 5.67 17.23
C LEU A 135 0.28 7.15 17.14
N ILE A 136 0.07 7.74 15.97
CA ILE A 136 0.57 9.06 15.60
C ILE A 136 -0.59 10.04 15.46
N ASP A 137 -0.44 11.24 16.05
CA ASP A 137 -1.30 12.39 15.79
C ASP A 137 -0.82 13.06 14.49
N VAL A 138 -1.58 12.88 13.41
CA VAL A 138 -1.19 13.29 12.05
C VAL A 138 -0.98 14.78 11.94
N ASP A 139 -1.88 15.59 12.51
CA ASP A 139 -1.83 17.05 12.36
C ASP A 139 -0.61 17.63 13.08
N LYS A 140 -0.33 17.13 14.30
CA LYS A 140 0.88 17.52 15.04
C LYS A 140 2.15 17.08 14.32
N ALA A 141 2.18 15.86 13.80
CA ALA A 141 3.35 15.34 13.08
C ALA A 141 3.61 16.11 11.78
N LEU A 142 2.58 16.42 11.00
CA LEU A 142 2.69 17.24 9.79
C LEU A 142 3.13 18.68 10.09
N ALA A 143 2.62 19.27 11.16
CA ALA A 143 2.98 20.64 11.56
C ALA A 143 4.45 20.76 12.01
N SER A 144 4.98 19.72 12.67
CA SER A 144 6.38 19.70 13.15
C SER A 144 7.37 19.06 12.19
N GLY A 145 6.89 18.36 11.14
CA GLY A 145 7.74 17.57 10.24
C GLY A 145 8.29 16.27 10.86
N THR A 146 7.85 15.92 12.07
CA THR A 146 8.29 14.70 12.79
C THR A 146 7.18 14.13 13.66
N SER A 147 7.18 12.82 13.89
CA SER A 147 6.30 12.19 14.87
C SER A 147 6.82 12.30 16.31
N ALA A 148 8.01 12.87 16.53
CA ALA A 148 8.53 13.12 17.88
C ALA A 148 7.57 14.01 18.69
N GLY A 149 7.17 13.55 19.89
CA GLY A 149 6.17 14.25 20.72
C GLY A 149 4.73 14.22 20.17
N ALA A 150 4.51 13.64 18.98
CA ALA A 150 3.20 13.45 18.36
C ALA A 150 2.75 11.98 18.34
N SER A 151 3.54 11.05 18.90
CA SER A 151 3.24 9.62 18.88
C SER A 151 3.44 8.94 20.22
N LYS A 152 2.64 7.87 20.45
CA LYS A 152 2.92 6.80 21.40
C LYS A 152 3.53 5.63 20.68
N SER A 153 4.34 4.81 21.34
CA SER A 153 4.98 3.68 20.72
C SER A 153 5.01 2.44 21.62
N ILE A 154 4.89 1.27 21.00
CA ILE A 154 4.97 -0.04 21.66
C ILE A 154 5.98 -0.88 20.91
N LYS A 155 6.88 -1.55 21.63
CA LYS A 155 7.73 -2.60 21.06
C LYS A 155 6.95 -3.90 20.99
N ILE A 156 7.14 -4.67 19.91
CA ILE A 156 6.49 -5.97 19.73
C ILE A 156 7.54 -7.09 19.63
N THR A 157 7.19 -8.25 20.17
CA THR A 157 8.06 -9.43 20.19
C THR A 157 7.26 -10.72 20.08
N GLY A 158 7.89 -11.87 20.27
CA GLY A 158 7.23 -13.16 20.10
C GLY A 158 6.83 -13.42 18.66
N GLU A 159 5.57 -13.78 18.43
CA GLU A 159 4.98 -14.01 17.11
C GLU A 159 4.56 -12.72 16.39
N LEU A 160 4.41 -11.61 17.13
CA LEU A 160 4.00 -10.33 16.55
C LEU A 160 5.09 -9.76 15.63
N ARG A 161 4.67 -9.34 14.43
CA ARG A 161 5.46 -8.61 13.45
C ARG A 161 4.59 -7.55 12.79
N GLY A 162 5.15 -6.38 12.62
CA GLY A 162 4.49 -5.29 11.90
C GLY A 162 4.96 -5.24 10.44
N SER A 163 4.84 -6.36 9.72
CA SER A 163 5.18 -6.39 8.28
C SER A 163 4.17 -5.63 7.44
N TYR A 164 2.92 -5.55 7.89
CA TYR A 164 1.85 -4.75 7.33
C TYR A 164 0.77 -4.47 8.40
N ALA A 165 -0.13 -3.53 8.12
CA ALA A 165 -1.20 -3.16 9.04
C ALA A 165 -2.50 -2.83 8.32
N THR A 166 -3.62 -2.95 9.03
CA THR A 166 -4.94 -2.52 8.55
C THR A 166 -5.86 -2.18 9.72
N PHE A 167 -7.05 -1.68 9.42
CA PHE A 167 -8.09 -1.32 10.38
C PHE A 167 -9.43 -1.91 9.97
N ASP A 168 -10.12 -2.59 10.88
CA ASP A 168 -11.40 -3.23 10.57
C ASP A 168 -12.63 -2.34 10.85
N GLY A 169 -12.39 -1.07 11.15
CA GLY A 169 -13.40 -0.09 11.57
C GLY A 169 -13.55 0.00 13.09
N LYS A 170 -12.91 -0.90 13.84
CA LYS A 170 -12.92 -0.94 15.30
C LYS A 170 -11.52 -0.99 15.89
N ASP A 171 -10.72 -1.96 15.45
CA ASP A 171 -9.39 -2.25 15.99
C ASP A 171 -8.33 -2.33 14.89
N PRO A 172 -7.06 -1.94 15.15
CA PRO A 172 -5.97 -2.18 14.23
C PRO A 172 -5.55 -3.64 14.23
N TRP A 173 -5.11 -4.09 13.05
CA TRP A 173 -4.53 -5.40 12.82
C TRP A 173 -3.11 -5.25 12.29
N ILE A 174 -2.24 -6.16 12.68
CA ILE A 174 -0.89 -6.29 12.13
C ILE A 174 -0.70 -7.71 11.58
N GLY A 175 0.17 -7.83 10.60
CA GLY A 175 0.45 -9.14 10.02
C GLY A 175 1.93 -9.44 9.85
N THR A 176 2.23 -10.72 9.68
CA THR A 176 3.58 -11.26 9.55
C THR A 176 3.86 -11.67 8.13
N TRP A 177 4.88 -11.08 7.51
CA TRP A 177 5.48 -11.64 6.30
C TRP A 177 6.35 -12.85 6.66
N THR A 178 6.08 -13.98 6.02
CA THR A 178 6.81 -15.23 6.26
C THR A 178 6.63 -16.21 5.10
N LYS A 179 7.57 -17.13 4.94
CA LYS A 179 7.47 -18.29 4.05
C LYS A 179 7.02 -19.58 4.77
N GLU A 180 6.72 -19.48 6.07
CA GLU A 180 6.33 -20.60 6.91
C GLU A 180 4.84 -20.53 7.28
N GLN A 181 4.02 -21.46 6.79
CA GLN A 181 2.56 -21.42 6.93
C GLN A 181 2.04 -21.25 8.37
N PRO A 182 2.55 -21.93 9.41
CA PRO A 182 2.04 -21.74 10.77
C PRO A 182 2.24 -20.31 11.31
N LYS A 183 3.23 -19.57 10.77
CA LYS A 183 3.57 -18.20 11.16
C LYS A 183 2.88 -17.13 10.32
N ALA A 184 2.25 -17.51 9.20
CA ALA A 184 1.53 -16.58 8.32
C ALA A 184 0.19 -16.22 8.96
N ARG A 185 0.18 -15.21 9.80
CA ARG A 185 -0.97 -14.79 10.60
C ARG A 185 -1.10 -13.27 10.67
N MET A 186 -2.33 -12.82 10.85
CA MET A 186 -2.67 -11.47 11.30
C MET A 186 -3.17 -11.51 12.75
N PHE A 187 -2.96 -10.42 13.47
CA PHE A 187 -3.31 -10.26 14.87
C PHE A 187 -4.10 -8.97 15.07
N ARG A 188 -5.28 -9.05 15.68
CA ARG A 188 -6.08 -7.89 16.08
C ARG A 188 -5.60 -7.37 17.42
N LEU A 189 -5.33 -6.07 17.49
CA LEU A 189 -4.85 -5.39 18.68
C LEU A 189 -5.89 -4.37 19.15
N ASP A 190 -6.12 -4.28 20.46
CA ASP A 190 -6.96 -3.24 21.04
C ASP A 190 -6.20 -1.91 21.00
N GLN A 191 -6.85 -0.83 20.54
CA GLN A 191 -6.23 0.51 20.49
C GLN A 191 -5.77 0.98 21.89
N ARG A 192 -6.44 0.55 22.97
CA ARG A 192 -6.08 0.88 24.37
C ARG A 192 -4.68 0.38 24.76
N LEU A 193 -4.10 -0.55 24.00
CA LEU A 193 -2.71 -0.98 24.25
C LEU A 193 -1.71 0.19 24.24
N PHE A 194 -1.98 1.23 23.44
CA PHE A 194 -1.11 2.42 23.44
C PHE A 194 -1.24 3.28 24.69
N ASP A 195 -2.37 3.24 25.39
CA ASP A 195 -2.53 3.92 26.68
C ASP A 195 -1.94 3.12 27.82
N GLU A 196 -2.07 1.78 27.76
CA GLU A 196 -1.65 0.87 28.81
C GLU A 196 -0.12 0.54 28.75
N PHE A 197 0.46 0.51 27.52
CA PHE A 197 1.82 -0.01 27.29
C PHE A 197 2.73 0.95 26.53
N ASP A 198 2.46 2.27 26.55
CA ASP A 198 3.34 3.24 25.88
C ASP A 198 4.80 3.10 26.37
N GLY A 199 5.74 3.01 25.43
CA GLY A 199 7.16 2.78 25.70
C GLY A 199 7.53 1.34 26.12
N GLN A 200 6.56 0.43 26.26
CA GLN A 200 6.77 -0.93 26.76
C GLN A 200 6.82 -1.97 25.61
N THR A 201 7.00 -3.23 25.99
CA THR A 201 7.03 -4.37 25.07
C THR A 201 5.82 -5.26 25.27
N VAL A 202 5.13 -5.62 24.18
CA VAL A 202 3.99 -6.54 24.17
C VAL A 202 4.26 -7.77 23.32
N ARG A 203 3.49 -8.83 23.56
CA ARG A 203 3.55 -10.10 22.86
C ARG A 203 2.19 -10.51 22.34
N GLU A 204 2.13 -11.62 21.60
CA GLU A 204 0.93 -12.22 21.00
C GLU A 204 -0.21 -12.47 22.00
N ASN A 205 0.09 -12.70 23.29
CA ASN A 205 -0.93 -12.86 24.33
C ASN A 205 -1.75 -11.59 24.63
N ARG A 206 -1.36 -10.46 24.05
CA ARG A 206 -2.13 -9.20 24.08
C ARG A 206 -3.00 -8.99 22.82
N ALA A 207 -2.88 -9.87 21.84
CA ALA A 207 -3.78 -9.86 20.70
C ALA A 207 -5.17 -10.39 21.11
N ALA A 208 -6.21 -9.70 20.70
CA ALA A 208 -7.58 -10.10 20.96
C ALA A 208 -8.05 -11.25 20.03
N GLU A 209 -7.40 -11.38 18.88
CA GLU A 209 -7.72 -12.38 17.86
C GLU A 209 -6.50 -12.62 16.96
N SER A 210 -6.45 -13.81 16.35
CA SER A 210 -5.45 -14.13 15.33
C SER A 210 -6.05 -15.03 14.25
N ILE A 211 -5.86 -14.68 12.99
CA ILE A 211 -6.34 -15.43 11.82
C ILE A 211 -5.19 -15.82 10.90
N PRO A 212 -5.29 -16.95 10.17
CA PRO A 212 -4.31 -17.31 9.14
C PRO A 212 -4.44 -16.39 7.92
N VAL A 213 -3.32 -16.19 7.23
CA VAL A 213 -3.25 -15.46 5.97
C VAL A 213 -2.35 -16.19 4.97
N PRO A 214 -2.36 -15.84 3.67
CA PRO A 214 -1.42 -16.37 2.69
C PRO A 214 0.04 -16.12 3.07
N LEU A 215 0.93 -16.97 2.57
CA LEU A 215 2.39 -16.79 2.68
C LEU A 215 2.82 -15.51 1.98
N GLU A 216 3.91 -14.90 2.46
CA GLU A 216 4.52 -13.69 1.91
C GLU A 216 3.52 -12.51 1.82
N ALA A 217 2.54 -12.46 2.75
CA ALA A 217 1.59 -11.35 2.85
C ALA A 217 2.32 -10.04 3.17
N GLN A 218 1.98 -8.98 2.41
CA GLN A 218 2.63 -7.65 2.45
C GLN A 218 1.66 -6.53 2.82
N GLY A 219 0.35 -6.76 2.73
CA GLY A 219 -0.65 -5.77 3.03
C GLY A 219 -2.03 -6.37 3.22
N ALA A 220 -2.92 -5.59 3.82
CA ALA A 220 -4.31 -6.01 4.03
C ALA A 220 -5.27 -4.83 4.05
N ALA A 221 -6.53 -5.07 3.66
CA ALA A 221 -7.60 -4.07 3.76
C ALA A 221 -8.95 -4.76 3.96
N PHE A 222 -9.74 -4.28 4.91
CA PHE A 222 -11.15 -4.68 5.04
C PHE A 222 -12.02 -3.81 4.16
N ASP A 223 -12.91 -4.43 3.37
CA ASP A 223 -13.90 -3.68 2.60
C ASP A 223 -15.25 -3.56 3.33
N LYS A 224 -16.12 -2.68 2.82
CA LYS A 224 -17.45 -2.45 3.41
C LYS A 224 -18.39 -3.66 3.32
N ALA A 225 -18.10 -4.62 2.44
CA ALA A 225 -18.85 -5.88 2.33
C ALA A 225 -18.38 -6.95 3.33
N GLY A 226 -17.34 -6.65 4.11
CA GLY A 226 -16.78 -7.54 5.12
C GLY A 226 -15.75 -8.52 4.57
N ASN A 227 -15.28 -8.37 3.33
CA ASN A 227 -14.15 -9.15 2.84
C ASN A 227 -12.85 -8.59 3.40
N LEU A 228 -11.88 -9.47 3.60
CA LEU A 228 -10.48 -9.14 3.84
C LEU A 228 -9.70 -9.33 2.54
N TRP A 229 -9.14 -8.24 2.02
CA TRP A 229 -8.19 -8.27 0.91
C TRP A 229 -6.78 -8.36 1.46
N VAL A 230 -5.96 -9.26 0.90
CA VAL A 230 -4.56 -9.46 1.31
C VAL A 230 -3.69 -9.47 0.07
N SER A 231 -2.68 -8.60 0.04
CA SER A 231 -1.60 -8.66 -0.94
C SER A 231 -0.52 -9.63 -0.46
N ALA A 232 0.08 -10.34 -1.38
CA ALA A 232 1.27 -11.13 -1.13
C ALA A 232 2.20 -11.03 -2.33
N SER A 233 3.50 -10.87 -2.09
CA SER A 233 4.44 -10.64 -3.19
C SER A 233 5.89 -10.92 -2.83
N ASN A 234 6.67 -11.01 -3.89
CA ASN A 234 8.12 -10.88 -3.86
C ASN A 234 8.63 -10.26 -5.18
N GLY A 235 9.92 -10.29 -5.44
CA GLY A 235 10.51 -9.68 -6.65
C GLY A 235 10.14 -10.35 -7.99
N GLN A 236 9.45 -11.48 -7.98
CA GLN A 236 9.10 -12.26 -9.17
C GLN A 236 7.61 -12.33 -9.44
N TRP A 237 6.79 -12.26 -8.40
CA TRP A 237 5.34 -12.37 -8.50
C TRP A 237 4.62 -11.46 -7.49
N GLY A 238 3.35 -11.21 -7.75
CA GLY A 238 2.41 -10.60 -6.83
C GLY A 238 1.05 -11.27 -6.94
N LYS A 239 0.33 -11.33 -5.84
CA LYS A 239 -1.05 -11.83 -5.75
C LYS A 239 -1.89 -10.94 -4.86
N LEU A 240 -3.17 -10.87 -5.22
CA LEU A 240 -4.21 -10.28 -4.39
C LEU A 240 -5.21 -11.37 -4.04
N TYR A 241 -5.39 -11.60 -2.75
CA TYR A 241 -6.34 -12.58 -2.24
C TYR A 241 -7.57 -11.86 -1.68
N ARG A 242 -8.74 -12.46 -1.87
CA ARG A 242 -9.96 -12.11 -1.15
C ARG A 242 -10.28 -13.24 -0.18
N LEU A 243 -10.35 -12.90 1.10
CA LEU A 243 -10.61 -13.83 2.20
C LEU A 243 -11.94 -13.47 2.90
N ASP A 244 -12.49 -14.41 3.63
CA ASP A 244 -13.47 -14.08 4.67
C ASP A 244 -12.77 -13.57 5.95
N ARG A 245 -13.56 -13.17 6.94
CA ARG A 245 -13.02 -12.63 8.21
C ARG A 245 -12.31 -13.70 9.07
N GLN A 246 -12.43 -14.97 8.75
CA GLN A 246 -11.75 -16.08 9.41
C GLN A 246 -10.43 -16.47 8.71
N GLY A 247 -10.09 -15.77 7.61
CA GLY A 247 -8.87 -15.99 6.85
C GLY A 247 -9.00 -17.08 5.77
N ALA A 248 -10.21 -17.60 5.48
CA ALA A 248 -10.38 -18.55 4.40
C ALA A 248 -10.38 -17.84 3.02
N VAL A 249 -9.50 -18.29 2.13
CA VAL A 249 -9.35 -17.73 0.78
C VAL A 249 -10.60 -18.05 -0.06
N LYS A 250 -11.23 -17.03 -0.63
CA LYS A 250 -12.38 -17.09 -1.54
C LYS A 250 -12.00 -16.85 -2.99
N ALA A 251 -10.95 -16.09 -3.24
CA ALA A 251 -10.41 -15.85 -4.58
C ALA A 251 -8.94 -15.44 -4.51
N ALA A 252 -8.22 -15.66 -5.60
CA ALA A 252 -6.82 -15.23 -5.76
C ALA A 252 -6.60 -14.73 -7.19
N TYR A 253 -5.89 -13.63 -7.33
CA TYR A 253 -5.64 -12.95 -8.60
C TYR A 253 -4.15 -12.66 -8.74
N ASP A 254 -3.61 -12.88 -9.93
CA ASP A 254 -2.24 -12.49 -10.22
C ASP A 254 -2.12 -10.97 -10.34
N MET A 255 -1.10 -10.40 -9.71
CA MET A 255 -0.88 -8.96 -9.65
C MET A 255 0.58 -8.61 -9.97
N VAL A 256 0.86 -7.33 -10.00
CA VAL A 256 2.22 -6.82 -10.18
C VAL A 256 3.15 -7.35 -9.07
N ALA A 257 4.36 -7.76 -9.44
CA ALA A 257 5.39 -8.15 -8.48
C ALA A 257 5.76 -6.97 -7.57
N GLY A 258 6.10 -7.25 -6.31
CA GLY A 258 6.38 -6.21 -5.31
C GLY A 258 5.14 -5.42 -4.90
N LEU A 259 3.94 -6.01 -5.02
CA LEU A 259 2.71 -5.45 -4.45
C LEU A 259 2.81 -5.46 -2.93
N GLU A 260 2.83 -4.29 -2.34
CA GLU A 260 2.93 -4.04 -0.90
C GLU A 260 1.55 -3.82 -0.27
N ASP A 261 1.39 -2.81 0.54
CA ASP A 261 0.20 -2.57 1.34
C ASP A 261 -1.05 -2.20 0.53
N LEU A 262 -2.19 -2.38 1.16
CA LEU A 262 -3.52 -2.12 0.63
C LEU A 262 -4.32 -1.19 1.53
N THR A 263 -5.25 -0.43 0.95
CA THR A 263 -6.26 0.30 1.72
C THR A 263 -7.59 0.36 0.96
N VAL A 264 -8.68 0.49 1.70
CA VAL A 264 -10.00 0.83 1.13
C VAL A 264 -10.35 2.23 1.60
N ASP A 265 -10.62 3.13 0.66
CA ASP A 265 -10.96 4.50 0.97
C ASP A 265 -12.45 4.66 1.40
N GLU A 266 -12.82 5.87 1.82
CA GLU A 266 -14.19 6.18 2.28
C GLU A 266 -15.25 5.95 1.21
N ALA A 267 -14.88 6.05 -0.07
CA ALA A 267 -15.76 5.73 -1.20
C ALA A 267 -15.86 4.21 -1.48
N GLY A 268 -15.10 3.38 -0.76
CA GLY A 268 -15.06 1.92 -0.92
C GLY A 268 -14.16 1.46 -2.07
N ARG A 269 -13.26 2.32 -2.55
CA ARG A 269 -12.29 1.99 -3.60
C ARG A 269 -11.07 1.31 -2.99
N LEU A 270 -10.69 0.16 -3.56
CA LEU A 270 -9.49 -0.57 -3.15
C LEU A 270 -8.25 0.06 -3.81
N TRP A 271 -7.23 0.31 -3.02
CA TRP A 271 -5.94 0.85 -3.44
C TRP A 271 -4.81 -0.08 -3.04
N GLY A 272 -3.77 -0.11 -3.86
CA GLY A 272 -2.53 -0.80 -3.56
C GLY A 272 -1.33 0.01 -4.03
N LEU A 273 -0.16 -0.36 -3.57
CA LEU A 273 1.10 0.19 -4.04
C LEU A 273 2.10 -0.91 -4.37
N SER A 274 3.08 -0.59 -5.22
CA SER A 274 4.18 -1.50 -5.55
C SER A 274 5.52 -0.82 -5.34
N GLU A 275 6.47 -1.56 -4.76
CA GLU A 275 7.87 -1.13 -4.60
C GLU A 275 8.75 -1.49 -5.80
N SER A 276 8.23 -2.29 -6.76
CA SER A 276 8.98 -2.70 -7.96
C SER A 276 9.40 -1.53 -8.82
N GLY A 277 10.69 -1.44 -9.12
CA GLY A 277 11.26 -0.32 -9.89
C GLY A 277 11.74 0.85 -9.03
N THR A 278 11.71 0.75 -7.70
CA THR A 278 12.49 1.63 -6.82
C THR A 278 13.98 1.40 -7.02
N ARG A 279 14.86 2.35 -6.65
CA ARG A 279 16.32 2.20 -6.82
C ARG A 279 16.85 0.90 -6.24
N LYS A 280 16.33 0.46 -5.08
CA LYS A 280 16.70 -0.79 -4.44
C LYS A 280 16.36 -2.01 -5.28
N TYR A 281 15.24 -1.98 -5.97
CA TYR A 281 14.68 -3.11 -6.71
C TYR A 281 14.71 -2.92 -8.23
N LEU A 282 15.62 -2.09 -8.76
CA LEU A 282 15.82 -1.93 -10.20
C LEU A 282 16.29 -3.22 -10.90
N HIS A 283 16.89 -4.13 -10.15
CA HIS A 283 17.33 -5.44 -10.65
C HIS A 283 16.17 -6.44 -10.85
N TRP A 284 14.97 -6.13 -10.37
CA TRP A 284 13.79 -6.95 -10.62
C TRP A 284 13.30 -6.78 -12.06
N PRO A 285 12.66 -7.82 -12.63
CA PRO A 285 12.16 -7.76 -14.01
C PRO A 285 11.01 -6.75 -14.15
N THR A 286 10.21 -6.56 -13.10
CA THR A 286 9.08 -5.63 -13.08
C THR A 286 9.53 -4.25 -12.59
N ARG A 287 9.07 -3.19 -13.28
CA ARG A 287 9.31 -1.79 -12.92
C ARG A 287 7.98 -1.06 -12.91
N PHE A 288 7.36 -0.98 -11.74
CA PHE A 288 6.01 -0.43 -11.58
C PHE A 288 5.83 0.26 -10.22
N PRO A 289 6.62 1.32 -9.90
CA PRO A 289 6.60 1.96 -8.59
C PRO A 289 5.43 2.94 -8.46
N HIS A 290 4.22 2.41 -8.51
CA HIS A 290 2.99 3.18 -8.48
C HIS A 290 2.13 2.84 -7.26
N ILE A 291 1.36 3.84 -6.83
CA ILE A 291 0.12 3.65 -6.11
C ILE A 291 -0.98 3.55 -7.17
N PHE A 292 -1.95 2.69 -7.00
CA PHE A 292 -3.01 2.49 -7.98
C PHE A 292 -4.32 2.03 -7.33
N GLN A 293 -5.42 2.49 -7.90
CA GLN A 293 -6.74 1.97 -7.59
C GLN A 293 -6.92 0.62 -8.29
N ILE A 294 -7.47 -0.35 -7.59
CA ILE A 294 -7.83 -1.68 -8.11
C ILE A 294 -9.33 -1.72 -8.29
N ASP A 295 -9.78 -2.10 -9.49
CA ASP A 295 -11.19 -2.35 -9.79
C ASP A 295 -11.49 -3.86 -9.64
N PRO A 296 -12.10 -4.31 -8.52
CA PRO A 296 -12.31 -5.75 -8.27
C PRO A 296 -13.20 -6.42 -9.31
N ALA A 297 -14.10 -5.68 -9.99
CA ALA A 297 -14.98 -6.22 -11.01
C ALA A 297 -14.24 -6.62 -12.31
N ARG A 298 -12.98 -6.19 -12.47
CA ARG A 298 -12.14 -6.46 -13.65
C ARG A 298 -11.01 -7.44 -13.39
N LEU A 299 -10.89 -7.94 -12.16
CA LEU A 299 -9.91 -8.98 -11.82
C LEU A 299 -10.29 -10.31 -12.47
N LYS A 300 -9.28 -11.05 -12.98
CA LYS A 300 -9.43 -12.32 -13.67
C LYS A 300 -8.52 -13.38 -13.07
#